data_a236b97619bef00679f93d22117c4ecd
#
_entry.id   a236b97619bef00679f93d22117c4ecd
#
_cell.length_a   1.000
_cell.length_b   1.000
_cell.length_c   1.000
_cell.angle_alpha   90.00
_cell.angle_beta   90.00
_cell.angle_gamma   90.00
#
_symmetry.space_group_name_H-M   'P 1'
#
loop_
_entity.id
_entity.type
_entity.pdbx_description
1 polymer ?
#
loop_
_entity_poly.entity_id
_entity_poly.type
_entity_poly.pdbx_seq_one_letter_code
_entity_poly.pdbx_strand_id
1 'polypeptide(L)'
;PEGTATGRMMTNAGRTRSVGAEAALQFTPWRSLEINAAYGYTDARFVRYDNGIEDFKDNRIPYAPQHTFSAGAAWTVPTGVAWLGDLVLQAGVRCAGRIWWNEENSLSQPFYVLTDASVRFEHKHYSLDIWSRNLTGTNYDVFYFKSIGNEFVQRGRPRTFGITLNINI
;
A
#
# COMPACT_ATOMS: atom_id res chain seq x y z
N PRO A 1 -17.58 22.42 29.28
CA PRO A 1 -17.30 23.61 28.52
C PRO A 1 -17.41 23.24 27.06
N GLU A 2 -18.38 23.85 26.39
CA GLU A 2 -18.60 23.68 24.95
C GLU A 2 -17.30 24.06 24.23
N GLY A 3 -16.65 23.07 23.65
CA GLY A 3 -15.45 23.25 22.87
C GLY A 3 -15.76 24.04 21.61
N THR A 4 -15.20 25.22 21.49
CA THR A 4 -15.21 25.99 20.24
C THR A 4 -14.62 25.15 19.12
N ALA A 5 -15.30 25.09 17.98
CA ALA A 5 -15.09 24.21 16.82
C ALA A 5 -13.75 24.32 16.07
N THR A 6 -12.69 24.82 16.71
CA THR A 6 -11.39 25.12 16.06
C THR A 6 -10.16 24.50 16.72
N GLY A 7 -10.31 23.63 17.72
CA GLY A 7 -9.17 23.02 18.40
C GLY A 7 -9.08 21.52 18.16
N ARG A 8 -7.95 21.02 17.64
CA ARG A 8 -7.59 19.62 17.80
C ARG A 8 -7.24 19.39 19.27
N MET A 9 -8.11 18.69 20.01
CA MET A 9 -7.76 18.19 21.32
C MET A 9 -6.99 16.87 21.15
N MET A 10 -5.79 16.83 21.67
CA MET A 10 -5.11 15.57 21.96
C MET A 10 -5.73 15.00 23.23
N THR A 11 -6.59 14.04 23.09
CA THR A 11 -7.04 13.19 24.20
C THR A 11 -6.13 11.98 24.29
N ASN A 12 -5.74 11.56 25.48
CA ASN A 12 -5.07 10.29 25.68
C ASN A 12 -6.02 9.19 25.22
N ALA A 13 -5.74 8.64 24.04
CA ALA A 13 -6.35 7.38 23.62
C ALA A 13 -6.07 6.37 24.72
N GLY A 14 -7.09 5.67 25.19
CA GLY A 14 -6.98 4.72 26.25
C GLY A 14 -5.91 3.64 26.00
N ARG A 15 -6.14 2.43 26.39
CA ARG A 15 -5.23 1.31 26.21
C ARG A 15 -5.51 0.62 24.87
N THR A 16 -4.45 0.38 24.08
CA THR A 16 -4.55 -0.38 22.83
C THR A 16 -3.74 -1.68 22.93
N ARG A 17 -4.11 -2.65 22.12
CA ARG A 17 -3.37 -3.91 21.92
C ARG A 17 -3.19 -4.15 20.44
N SER A 18 -1.98 -4.50 20.03
CA SER A 18 -1.68 -4.96 18.67
C SER A 18 -0.95 -6.29 18.74
N VAL A 19 -1.42 -7.27 18.00
CA VAL A 19 -0.79 -8.59 17.83
C VAL A 19 -0.79 -8.90 16.35
N GLY A 20 0.31 -9.42 15.84
CA GLY A 20 0.44 -9.70 14.42
C GLY A 20 1.44 -10.80 14.12
N ALA A 21 1.47 -11.20 12.87
CA ALA A 21 2.43 -12.11 12.30
C ALA A 21 2.78 -11.66 10.88
N GLU A 22 4.03 -11.86 10.48
CA GLU A 22 4.53 -11.53 9.15
C GLU A 22 5.26 -12.73 8.57
N ALA A 23 5.13 -12.93 7.26
CA ALA A 23 5.86 -13.91 6.50
C ALA A 23 6.36 -13.27 5.20
N ALA A 24 7.61 -13.57 4.84
CA ALA A 24 8.19 -13.13 3.57
C ALA A 24 8.89 -14.31 2.90
N LEU A 25 8.78 -14.37 1.58
CA LEU A 25 9.40 -15.35 0.72
C LEU A 25 10.16 -14.64 -0.38
N GLN A 26 11.42 -15.05 -0.61
CA GLN A 26 12.16 -14.71 -1.81
C GLN A 26 12.63 -16.03 -2.43
N PHE A 27 12.37 -16.21 -3.70
CA PHE A 27 12.61 -17.46 -4.40
C PHE A 27 13.09 -17.20 -5.82
N THR A 28 14.17 -17.88 -6.22
CA THR A 28 14.77 -17.81 -7.54
C THR A 28 14.77 -19.21 -8.14
N PRO A 29 13.66 -19.62 -8.80
CA PRO A 29 13.50 -21.00 -9.34
C PRO A 29 14.56 -21.31 -10.41
N TRP A 30 14.99 -20.31 -11.15
CA TRP A 30 16.12 -20.37 -12.08
C TRP A 30 16.78 -18.98 -12.19
N ARG A 31 18.00 -18.93 -12.72
CA ARG A 31 18.86 -17.73 -12.69
C ARG A 31 18.26 -16.44 -13.25
N SER A 32 17.26 -16.57 -14.12
CA SER A 32 16.63 -15.41 -14.79
C SER A 32 15.27 -15.01 -14.21
N LEU A 33 14.72 -15.74 -13.21
CA LEU A 33 13.43 -15.42 -12.59
C LEU A 33 13.58 -15.26 -11.10
N GLU A 34 13.20 -14.08 -10.62
CA GLU A 34 13.09 -13.77 -9.20
C GLU A 34 11.62 -13.58 -8.83
N ILE A 35 11.19 -14.19 -7.72
CA ILE A 35 9.85 -14.06 -7.17
C ILE A 35 9.99 -13.64 -5.71
N ASN A 36 9.20 -12.66 -5.32
CA ASN A 36 9.07 -12.27 -3.92
C ASN A 36 7.59 -12.24 -3.53
N ALA A 37 7.32 -12.52 -2.27
CA ALA A 37 5.99 -12.38 -1.69
C ALA A 37 6.13 -12.04 -0.21
N ALA A 38 5.20 -11.23 0.30
CA ALA A 38 5.12 -10.92 1.72
C ALA A 38 3.65 -10.83 2.13
N TYR A 39 3.36 -11.31 3.33
CA TYR A 39 2.06 -11.25 3.94
C TYR A 39 2.19 -10.78 5.38
N GLY A 40 1.36 -9.84 5.77
CA GLY A 40 1.24 -9.34 7.13
C GLY A 40 -0.18 -9.48 7.65
N TYR A 41 -0.29 -9.92 8.89
CA TYR A 41 -1.52 -9.93 9.65
C TYR A 41 -1.35 -9.10 10.91
N THR A 42 -2.30 -8.19 11.19
CA THR A 42 -2.29 -7.35 12.38
C THR A 42 -3.68 -7.25 12.98
N ASP A 43 -3.86 -7.68 14.21
CA ASP A 43 -5.07 -7.43 15.00
C ASP A 43 -4.78 -6.33 16.02
N ALA A 44 -5.15 -5.10 15.65
CA ALA A 44 -4.95 -3.89 16.45
C ALA A 44 -6.30 -3.36 16.91
N ARG A 45 -6.50 -3.29 18.25
CA ARG A 45 -7.79 -2.92 18.88
C ARG A 45 -7.60 -2.03 20.08
N PHE A 46 -8.65 -1.27 20.39
CA PHE A 46 -8.79 -0.60 21.66
C PHE A 46 -9.14 -1.63 22.75
N VAL A 47 -8.34 -1.66 23.81
CA VAL A 47 -8.65 -2.44 25.02
C VAL A 47 -9.52 -1.61 25.98
N ARG A 48 -9.28 -0.29 25.97
CA ARG A 48 -10.04 0.70 26.73
C ARG A 48 -9.91 2.04 26.03
N TYR A 49 -11.01 2.54 25.53
CA TYR A 49 -11.08 3.89 24.99
C TYR A 49 -12.52 4.41 25.11
N ASP A 50 -12.71 5.36 26.00
CA ASP A 50 -13.97 6.02 26.27
C ASP A 50 -13.73 7.52 26.09
N ASN A 51 -14.47 8.16 25.20
CA ASN A 51 -14.37 9.60 24.94
C ASN A 51 -15.34 10.41 25.81
N GLY A 52 -16.04 9.77 26.78
CA GLY A 52 -17.06 10.37 27.65
C GLY A 52 -18.47 10.38 27.02
N ILE A 53 -18.61 9.93 25.78
CA ILE A 53 -19.87 9.80 25.04
C ILE A 53 -20.08 8.34 24.62
N GLU A 54 -19.03 7.70 24.10
CA GLU A 54 -19.04 6.34 23.58
C GLU A 54 -17.81 5.55 24.03
N ASP A 55 -17.99 4.25 24.26
CA ASP A 55 -16.92 3.28 24.54
C ASP A 55 -16.58 2.54 23.25
N PHE A 56 -15.34 2.69 22.79
CA PHE A 56 -14.79 2.05 21.58
C PHE A 56 -14.04 0.76 21.86
N LYS A 57 -14.21 0.19 23.03
CA LYS A 57 -13.61 -1.10 23.39
C LYS A 57 -13.86 -2.14 22.30
N ASP A 58 -12.83 -2.93 21.98
CA ASP A 58 -12.80 -3.97 20.94
C ASP A 58 -12.90 -3.46 19.50
N ASN A 59 -13.13 -2.16 19.27
CA ASN A 59 -13.05 -1.57 17.94
C ASN A 59 -11.61 -1.61 17.43
N ARG A 60 -11.49 -1.68 16.11
CA ARG A 60 -10.19 -1.65 15.42
C ARG A 60 -9.60 -0.26 15.44
N ILE A 61 -8.29 -0.21 15.59
CA ILE A 61 -7.54 1.05 15.49
C ILE A 61 -7.64 1.57 14.05
N PRO A 62 -7.98 2.85 13.86
CA PRO A 62 -7.98 3.48 12.55
C PRO A 62 -6.63 3.40 11.84
N TYR A 63 -6.66 3.41 10.51
CA TYR A 63 -5.49 3.39 9.60
C TYR A 63 -4.61 2.12 9.68
N ALA A 64 -5.05 1.08 10.37
CA ALA A 64 -4.36 -0.19 10.50
C ALA A 64 -5.10 -1.30 9.73
N PRO A 65 -4.69 -1.66 8.50
CA PRO A 65 -5.30 -2.79 7.79
C PRO A 65 -4.99 -4.10 8.51
N GLN A 66 -5.98 -4.98 8.62
CA GLN A 66 -5.80 -6.28 9.26
C GLN A 66 -4.91 -7.22 8.44
N HIS A 67 -4.99 -7.14 7.13
CA HIS A 67 -4.24 -7.98 6.21
C HIS A 67 -3.53 -7.09 5.20
N THR A 68 -2.28 -7.38 4.95
CA THR A 68 -1.51 -6.83 3.83
C THR A 68 -0.88 -7.97 3.06
N PHE A 69 -0.84 -7.84 1.75
CA PHE A 69 -0.16 -8.81 0.89
C PHE A 69 0.55 -8.07 -0.24
N SER A 70 1.76 -8.51 -0.55
CA SER A 70 2.48 -8.09 -1.75
C SER A 70 3.13 -9.29 -2.40
N ALA A 71 3.17 -9.29 -3.73
CA ALA A 71 3.98 -10.23 -4.48
C ALA A 71 4.52 -9.55 -5.72
N GLY A 72 5.68 -10.02 -6.18
CA GLY A 72 6.32 -9.51 -7.37
C GLY A 72 7.12 -10.60 -8.07
N ALA A 73 7.30 -10.44 -9.37
CA ALA A 73 8.18 -11.26 -10.17
C ALA A 73 9.00 -10.38 -11.12
N ALA A 74 10.26 -10.73 -11.30
CA ALA A 74 11.16 -10.14 -12.29
C ALA A 74 11.78 -11.25 -13.12
N TRP A 75 11.59 -11.18 -14.43
CA TRP A 75 12.14 -12.15 -15.38
C TRP A 75 13.08 -11.47 -16.35
N THR A 76 14.36 -11.86 -16.32
CA THR A 76 15.40 -11.39 -17.22
C THR A 76 15.54 -12.36 -18.39
N VAL A 77 15.33 -11.86 -19.60
CA VAL A 77 15.42 -12.61 -20.85
C VAL A 77 16.55 -12.03 -21.69
N PRO A 78 17.66 -12.77 -21.90
CA PRO A 78 18.71 -12.33 -22.83
C PRO A 78 18.14 -12.18 -24.24
N THR A 79 18.24 -10.98 -24.82
CA THR A 79 17.71 -10.77 -26.18
C THR A 79 18.62 -11.34 -27.28
N GLY A 80 19.91 -11.53 -26.98
CA GLY A 80 20.92 -11.89 -27.96
C GLY A 80 21.32 -10.73 -28.90
N VAL A 81 20.72 -9.56 -28.72
CA VAL A 81 20.97 -8.37 -29.56
C VAL A 81 21.86 -7.41 -28.81
N ALA A 82 23.11 -7.28 -29.25
CA ALA A 82 24.17 -6.57 -28.53
C ALA A 82 23.83 -5.11 -28.17
N TRP A 83 23.11 -4.39 -29.00
CA TRP A 83 22.75 -2.99 -28.75
C TRP A 83 21.48 -2.86 -27.85
N LEU A 84 20.66 -3.90 -27.77
CA LEU A 84 19.40 -3.87 -26.99
C LEU A 84 19.63 -4.30 -25.53
N GLY A 85 20.63 -5.17 -25.30
CA GLY A 85 20.90 -5.73 -23.99
C GLY A 85 19.85 -6.77 -23.55
N ASP A 86 19.62 -6.89 -22.26
CA ASP A 86 18.66 -7.83 -21.70
C ASP A 86 17.27 -7.20 -21.57
N LEU A 87 16.24 -8.03 -21.73
CA LEU A 87 14.85 -7.65 -21.49
C LEU A 87 14.45 -8.08 -20.08
N VAL A 88 14.07 -7.15 -19.23
CA VAL A 88 13.58 -7.43 -17.88
C VAL A 88 12.09 -7.15 -17.81
N LEU A 89 11.31 -8.18 -17.61
CA LEU A 89 9.86 -8.10 -17.39
C LEU A 89 9.56 -8.11 -15.90
N GLN A 90 8.85 -7.11 -15.41
CA GLN A 90 8.48 -7.03 -14.01
C GLN A 90 6.97 -6.88 -13.85
N ALA A 91 6.41 -7.61 -12.89
CA ALA A 91 5.03 -7.46 -12.49
C ALA A 91 4.93 -7.53 -10.97
N GLY A 92 4.01 -6.77 -10.40
CA GLY A 92 3.80 -6.73 -8.96
C GLY A 92 2.33 -6.52 -8.61
N VAL A 93 1.95 -7.03 -7.44
CA VAL A 93 0.65 -6.84 -6.85
C VAL A 93 0.81 -6.44 -5.39
N ARG A 94 -0.04 -5.53 -4.93
CA ARG A 94 -0.15 -5.11 -3.53
C ARG A 94 -1.62 -5.06 -3.15
N CYS A 95 -1.94 -5.68 -2.03
CA CYS A 95 -3.30 -5.73 -1.51
C CYS A 95 -3.32 -5.19 -0.08
N ALA A 96 -4.37 -4.49 0.26
CA ALA A 96 -4.65 -4.14 1.64
C ALA A 96 -6.08 -4.56 1.99
N GLY A 97 -6.24 -5.15 3.17
CA GLY A 97 -7.53 -5.44 3.77
C GLY A 97 -8.29 -4.16 4.10
N ARG A 98 -9.44 -4.30 4.70
CA ARG A 98 -10.22 -3.14 5.12
C ARG A 98 -9.42 -2.25 6.07
N ILE A 99 -9.48 -0.93 5.81
CA ILE A 99 -8.89 0.11 6.65
C ILE A 99 -10.04 0.93 7.22
N TRP A 100 -10.14 1.01 8.54
CA TRP A 100 -11.09 1.87 9.20
C TRP A 100 -10.54 3.28 9.34
N TRP A 101 -11.39 4.30 9.17
CA TRP A 101 -10.98 5.70 9.20
C TRP A 101 -11.25 6.39 10.53
N ASN A 102 -12.15 5.82 11.34
CA ASN A 102 -12.60 6.39 12.60
C ASN A 102 -12.68 5.32 13.69
N GLU A 103 -12.74 5.76 14.94
CA GLU A 103 -12.76 4.93 16.14
C GLU A 103 -14.04 4.12 16.26
N GLU A 104 -15.17 4.63 15.75
CA GLU A 104 -16.47 3.94 15.73
C GLU A 104 -16.47 2.76 14.75
N ASN A 105 -15.47 2.66 13.86
CA ASN A 105 -15.43 1.70 12.76
C ASN A 105 -16.68 1.79 11.84
N SER A 106 -17.22 2.99 11.66
CA SER A 106 -18.36 3.24 10.78
C SER A 106 -17.96 3.60 9.36
N LEU A 107 -16.75 4.11 9.17
CA LEU A 107 -16.20 4.53 7.87
C LEU A 107 -14.96 3.71 7.54
N SER A 108 -14.87 3.21 6.32
CA SER A 108 -13.73 2.38 5.91
C SER A 108 -13.44 2.43 4.41
N GLN A 109 -12.17 2.21 4.06
CA GLN A 109 -11.76 1.75 2.75
C GLN A 109 -11.93 0.23 2.70
N PRO A 110 -12.72 -0.32 1.76
CA PRO A 110 -12.79 -1.77 1.55
C PRO A 110 -11.45 -2.35 1.07
N PHE A 111 -11.35 -3.67 1.06
CA PHE A 111 -10.22 -4.36 0.43
C PHE A 111 -9.97 -3.86 -0.99
N TYR A 112 -8.71 -3.62 -1.31
CA TYR A 112 -8.30 -3.23 -2.66
C TYR A 112 -6.99 -3.89 -3.09
N VAL A 113 -6.80 -3.93 -4.41
CA VAL A 113 -5.62 -4.51 -5.07
C VAL A 113 -5.03 -3.47 -6.03
N LEU A 114 -3.73 -3.26 -5.94
CA LEU A 114 -2.94 -2.46 -6.88
C LEU A 114 -1.99 -3.37 -7.64
N THR A 115 -1.91 -3.17 -8.94
CA THR A 115 -1.03 -3.92 -9.83
C THR A 115 -0.08 -2.97 -10.54
N ASP A 116 1.18 -3.35 -10.62
CA ASP A 116 2.22 -2.61 -11.33
C ASP A 116 2.88 -3.55 -12.33
N ALA A 117 3.33 -3.00 -13.46
CA ALA A 117 4.10 -3.76 -14.44
C ALA A 117 5.14 -2.86 -15.10
N SER A 118 6.27 -3.44 -15.52
CA SER A 118 7.22 -2.76 -16.38
C SER A 118 7.94 -3.70 -17.33
N VAL A 119 8.43 -3.10 -18.41
CA VAL A 119 9.31 -3.72 -19.41
C VAL A 119 10.53 -2.85 -19.51
N ARG A 120 11.69 -3.40 -19.15
CA ARG A 120 12.97 -2.69 -19.18
C ARG A 120 13.91 -3.37 -20.16
N PHE A 121 14.52 -2.57 -21.02
CA PHE A 121 15.69 -2.96 -21.79
C PHE A 121 16.94 -2.47 -21.05
N GLU A 122 17.82 -3.38 -20.69
CA GLU A 122 18.99 -3.10 -19.88
C GLU A 122 20.28 -3.40 -20.64
N HIS A 123 21.00 -2.34 -20.98
CA HIS A 123 22.28 -2.38 -21.67
C HIS A 123 23.38 -1.80 -20.77
N LYS A 124 24.62 -2.15 -21.02
CA LYS A 124 25.80 -1.69 -20.28
C LYS A 124 25.86 -0.18 -20.05
N HIS A 125 25.47 0.61 -21.03
CA HIS A 125 25.58 2.06 -21.02
C HIS A 125 24.25 2.80 -20.87
N TYR A 126 23.11 2.11 -20.99
CA TYR A 126 21.79 2.72 -20.84
C TYR A 126 20.73 1.70 -20.44
N SER A 127 19.66 2.17 -19.83
CA SER A 127 18.45 1.39 -19.65
C SER A 127 17.20 2.19 -20.02
N LEU A 128 16.26 1.55 -20.69
CA LEU A 128 14.95 2.09 -21.05
C LEU A 128 13.88 1.29 -20.33
N ASP A 129 13.14 1.93 -19.43
CA ASP A 129 12.07 1.31 -18.64
C ASP A 129 10.73 1.91 -19.03
N ILE A 130 9.82 1.09 -19.52
CA ILE A 130 8.43 1.43 -19.82
C ILE A 130 7.59 0.82 -18.70
N TRP A 131 6.93 1.65 -17.90
CA TRP A 131 6.27 1.20 -16.70
C TRP A 131 4.82 1.69 -16.56
N SER A 132 4.03 0.93 -15.82
CA SER A 132 2.70 1.29 -15.38
C SER A 132 2.56 1.08 -13.88
N ARG A 133 1.88 2.02 -13.21
CA ARG A 133 1.45 1.92 -11.81
C ARG A 133 -0.05 1.89 -11.76
N ASN A 134 -0.59 1.09 -10.83
CA ASN A 134 -2.02 0.84 -10.72
C ASN A 134 -2.63 0.45 -12.09
N LEU A 135 -2.01 -0.53 -12.75
CA LEU A 135 -2.32 -0.96 -14.13
C LEU A 135 -3.82 -1.28 -14.32
N THR A 136 -4.46 -1.87 -13.31
CA THR A 136 -5.89 -2.20 -13.33
C THR A 136 -6.81 -1.00 -13.14
N GLY A 137 -6.25 0.17 -12.74
CA GLY A 137 -7.04 1.39 -12.53
C GLY A 137 -7.94 1.33 -11.30
N THR A 138 -7.53 0.61 -10.26
CA THR A 138 -8.27 0.48 -9.01
C THR A 138 -8.45 1.83 -8.33
N ASN A 139 -9.70 2.20 -8.01
CA ASN A 139 -10.02 3.36 -7.20
C ASN A 139 -9.95 2.97 -5.72
N TYR A 140 -9.23 3.75 -4.93
CA TYR A 140 -9.07 3.54 -3.49
C TYR A 140 -8.81 4.88 -2.79
N ASP A 141 -9.13 4.93 -1.51
CA ASP A 141 -8.87 6.09 -0.66
C ASP A 141 -7.66 5.81 0.23
N VAL A 142 -6.82 6.82 0.43
CA VAL A 142 -5.60 6.71 1.22
C VAL A 142 -5.69 7.45 2.56
N PHE A 143 -6.61 8.39 2.64
CA PHE A 143 -6.78 9.19 3.84
C PHE A 143 -8.20 9.75 3.92
N TYR A 144 -8.73 9.84 5.14
CA TYR A 144 -10.00 10.44 5.46
C TYR A 144 -9.86 11.27 6.74
N PHE A 145 -10.48 12.44 6.77
CA PHE A 145 -10.59 13.21 7.99
C PHE A 145 -11.84 14.10 8.00
N LYS A 146 -12.34 14.38 9.19
CA LYS A 146 -13.41 15.35 9.43
C LYS A 146 -12.83 16.65 9.96
N SER A 147 -13.29 17.79 9.45
CA SER A 147 -12.94 19.11 9.97
C SER A 147 -14.10 20.08 9.76
N ILE A 148 -14.48 20.78 10.82
CA ILE A 148 -15.52 21.83 10.81
C ILE A 148 -16.83 21.36 10.13
N GLY A 149 -17.29 20.13 10.50
CA GLY A 149 -18.51 19.55 9.95
C GLY A 149 -18.41 19.02 8.51
N ASN A 150 -17.26 19.15 7.85
CA ASN A 150 -17.02 18.64 6.51
C ASN A 150 -16.18 17.35 6.55
N GLU A 151 -16.39 16.50 5.56
CA GLU A 151 -15.66 15.27 5.34
C GLU A 151 -14.71 15.43 4.16
N PHE A 152 -13.47 15.02 4.35
CA PHE A 152 -12.42 15.10 3.34
C PHE A 152 -11.86 13.72 3.07
N VAL A 153 -11.77 13.37 1.80
CA VAL A 153 -11.21 12.10 1.34
C VAL A 153 -10.07 12.38 0.37
N GLN A 154 -8.93 11.77 0.61
CA GLN A 154 -7.82 11.78 -0.33
C GLN A 154 -7.83 10.49 -1.14
N ARG A 155 -8.03 10.60 -2.44
CA ARG A 155 -7.94 9.49 -3.39
C ARG A 155 -6.50 9.03 -3.55
N GLY A 156 -6.33 7.73 -3.70
CA GLY A 156 -5.06 7.13 -4.12
C GLY A 156 -4.69 7.51 -5.55
N ARG A 157 -3.45 7.24 -5.92
CA ARG A 157 -2.96 7.55 -7.27
C ARG A 157 -3.73 6.74 -8.32
N PRO A 158 -4.23 7.37 -9.39
CA PRO A 158 -4.86 6.68 -10.50
C PRO A 158 -3.82 5.84 -11.27
N ARG A 159 -4.28 5.12 -12.28
CA ARG A 159 -3.39 4.47 -13.24
C ARG A 159 -2.49 5.49 -13.91
N THR A 160 -1.19 5.21 -13.90
CA THR A 160 -0.16 6.05 -14.54
C THR A 160 0.76 5.19 -15.38
N PHE A 161 1.26 5.76 -16.46
CA PHE A 161 2.28 5.18 -17.33
C PHE A 161 3.45 6.14 -17.42
N GLY A 162 4.62 5.60 -17.65
CA GLY A 162 5.80 6.41 -17.86
C GLY A 162 6.91 5.67 -18.58
N ILE A 163 7.87 6.45 -19.03
CA ILE A 163 9.10 5.97 -19.66
C ILE A 163 10.26 6.62 -18.90
N THR A 164 11.24 5.84 -18.54
CA THR A 164 12.46 6.30 -17.88
C THR A 164 13.67 5.84 -18.70
N LEU A 165 14.50 6.78 -19.10
CA LEU A 165 15.79 6.52 -19.73
C LEU A 165 16.91 6.87 -18.75
N ASN A 166 17.78 5.90 -18.47
CA ASN A 166 19.02 6.12 -17.71
C ASN A 166 20.22 5.94 -18.63
N ILE A 167 21.20 6.81 -18.53
CA ILE A 167 22.45 6.76 -19.29
C ILE A 167 23.60 6.73 -18.28
N ASN A 168 24.45 5.70 -18.39
CA ASN A 168 25.65 5.53 -17.57
C ASN A 168 26.86 5.98 -18.41
N ILE A 169 27.51 7.04 -17.97
CA ILE A 169 28.68 7.66 -18.61
C ILE A 169 29.94 7.13 -17.95
#